data_22e6d7220e79d43c6d07b17e8d263d61
#
_entry.id   22e6d7220e79d43c6d07b17e8d263d61
#
_cell.length_a   1.000
_cell.length_b   1.000
_cell.length_c   1.000
_cell.angle_alpha   90.00
_cell.angle_beta   90.00
_cell.angle_gamma   90.00
#
_symmetry.space_group_name_H-M   'P 1'
#
loop_
_entity.id
_entity.type
_entity.pdbx_description
1 polymer ?
#
loop_
_entity_poly.entity_id
_entity_poly.type
_entity_poly.pdbx_seq_one_letter_code
_entity_poly.pdbx_strand_id
1 'polypeptide(L)'
;MNRLQEKYKNVVVPQMMKDFEYKSVMEVPHVEKVVINIGVGDAITNAKLLDEAVEELTAITGQAPVVTKAKKSIANFKLREGMPIGCKVTLRKEKMYEFLDKLFNISLPRVRDFRGVSDTSFDGRGNYTLGIKEQIIFPEIDFDKVDRTRGMDIVIVTSAKTNEEAKALLTQRGMPFKK
;
A
#
# COMPACT_ATOMS: atom_id res chain seq x y z
N MET A 1 -9.70 -14.57 -12.93
CA MET A 1 -9.24 -14.58 -11.53
C MET A 1 -7.76 -14.18 -11.51
N ASN A 2 -7.36 -13.29 -10.60
CA ASN A 2 -5.97 -12.81 -10.53
C ASN A 2 -5.03 -13.91 -9.99
N ARG A 3 -3.78 -13.95 -10.48
CA ARG A 3 -2.74 -14.91 -10.06
C ARG A 3 -2.56 -15.00 -8.54
N LEU A 4 -2.55 -13.88 -7.83
CA LEU A 4 -2.43 -13.89 -6.36
C LEU A 4 -3.66 -14.46 -5.67
N GLN A 5 -4.83 -14.30 -6.24
CA GLN A 5 -6.06 -14.85 -5.71
C GLN A 5 -6.10 -16.38 -5.87
N GLU A 6 -5.65 -16.89 -7.01
CA GLU A 6 -5.50 -18.34 -7.23
C GLU A 6 -4.46 -18.94 -6.29
N LYS A 7 -3.32 -18.30 -6.15
CA LYS A 7 -2.26 -18.70 -5.23
C LYS A 7 -2.78 -18.76 -3.79
N TYR A 8 -3.60 -17.79 -3.38
CA TYR A 8 -4.21 -17.80 -2.05
C TYR A 8 -5.04 -19.05 -1.81
N LYS A 9 -5.97 -19.36 -2.72
CA LYS A 9 -6.85 -20.51 -2.56
C LYS A 9 -6.12 -21.85 -2.60
N ASN A 10 -5.15 -21.99 -3.50
CA ASN A 10 -4.52 -23.28 -3.81
C ASN A 10 -3.29 -23.59 -2.96
N VAL A 11 -2.59 -22.57 -2.49
CA VAL A 11 -1.31 -22.71 -1.78
C VAL A 11 -1.36 -22.13 -0.37
N VAL A 12 -1.77 -20.87 -0.24
CA VAL A 12 -1.70 -20.15 1.03
C VAL A 12 -2.66 -20.71 2.06
N VAL A 13 -3.91 -20.94 1.70
CA VAL A 13 -4.91 -21.48 2.63
C VAL A 13 -4.52 -22.85 3.18
N PRO A 14 -4.16 -23.88 2.36
CA PRO A 14 -3.73 -25.17 2.90
C PRO A 14 -2.48 -25.07 3.80
N GLN A 15 -1.52 -24.23 3.46
CA GLN A 15 -0.30 -24.07 4.24
C GLN A 15 -0.58 -23.39 5.58
N MET A 16 -1.37 -22.31 5.58
CA MET A 16 -1.75 -21.61 6.80
C MET A 16 -2.58 -22.51 7.74
N MET A 17 -3.45 -23.36 7.19
CA MET A 17 -4.21 -24.35 7.97
C MET A 17 -3.29 -25.30 8.74
N LYS A 18 -2.19 -25.71 8.15
CA LYS A 18 -1.18 -26.57 8.81
C LYS A 18 -0.38 -25.82 9.85
N ASP A 19 0.10 -24.63 9.49
CA ASP A 19 1.05 -23.87 10.33
C ASP A 19 0.40 -23.32 11.61
N PHE A 20 -0.88 -22.94 11.54
CA PHE A 20 -1.62 -22.33 12.65
C PHE A 20 -2.76 -23.19 13.20
N GLU A 21 -2.92 -24.41 12.70
CA GLU A 21 -3.90 -25.38 13.17
C GLU A 21 -5.35 -24.84 13.25
N TYR A 22 -5.77 -24.08 12.22
CA TYR A 22 -7.13 -23.55 12.14
C TYR A 22 -8.17 -24.67 12.03
N LYS A 23 -9.30 -24.47 12.70
CA LYS A 23 -10.41 -25.44 12.69
C LYS A 23 -11.25 -25.35 11.42
N SER A 24 -11.33 -24.17 10.83
CA SER A 24 -12.12 -23.89 9.63
C SER A 24 -11.32 -23.09 8.61
N VAL A 25 -11.58 -23.34 7.34
CA VAL A 25 -11.03 -22.53 6.22
C VAL A 25 -11.41 -21.04 6.37
N MET A 26 -12.55 -20.75 6.99
CA MET A 26 -13.02 -19.37 7.21
C MET A 26 -12.19 -18.61 8.26
N GLU A 27 -11.41 -19.30 9.07
CA GLU A 27 -10.51 -18.67 10.05
C GLU A 27 -9.20 -18.21 9.43
N VAL A 28 -8.83 -18.71 8.25
CA VAL A 28 -7.59 -18.35 7.58
C VAL A 28 -7.60 -16.86 7.23
N PRO A 29 -6.57 -16.10 7.64
CA PRO A 29 -6.53 -14.67 7.35
C PRO A 29 -6.39 -14.40 5.84
N HIS A 30 -6.97 -13.30 5.43
CA HIS A 30 -6.91 -12.80 4.06
C HIS A 30 -6.66 -11.29 4.04
N VAL A 31 -6.21 -10.78 2.92
CA VAL A 31 -6.06 -9.34 2.73
C VAL A 31 -7.44 -8.74 2.45
N GLU A 32 -7.86 -7.79 3.26
CA GLU A 32 -9.17 -7.14 3.15
C GLU A 32 -9.13 -5.94 2.21
N LYS A 33 -8.13 -5.09 2.38
CA LYS A 33 -7.96 -3.88 1.57
C LYS A 33 -6.51 -3.41 1.60
N VAL A 34 -6.17 -2.57 0.63
CA VAL A 34 -4.91 -1.84 0.58
C VAL A 34 -5.24 -0.35 0.49
N VAL A 35 -4.67 0.43 1.38
CA VAL A 35 -4.84 1.89 1.40
C VAL A 35 -3.51 2.54 1.03
N ILE A 36 -3.54 3.40 0.04
CA ILE A 36 -2.36 4.15 -0.39
C ILE A 36 -2.61 5.63 -0.12
N ASN A 37 -1.71 6.26 0.61
CA ASN A 37 -1.80 7.68 0.95
C ASN A 37 -0.57 8.43 0.46
N ILE A 38 -0.79 9.58 -0.13
CA ILE A 38 0.27 10.53 -0.48
C ILE A 38 -0.01 11.84 0.25
N GLY A 39 0.92 12.22 1.13
CA GLY A 39 0.87 13.52 1.80
C GLY A 39 1.54 14.59 0.93
N VAL A 40 0.85 15.67 0.63
CA VAL A 40 1.34 16.80 -0.16
C VAL A 40 1.25 18.07 0.66
N GLY A 41 2.19 18.25 1.60
CA GLY A 41 2.25 19.44 2.47
C GLY A 41 2.47 20.73 1.70
N ASP A 42 3.21 20.68 0.62
CA ASP A 42 3.47 21.85 -0.25
C ASP A 42 2.25 22.32 -1.04
N ALA A 43 1.16 21.57 -1.06
CA ALA A 43 -0.10 21.98 -1.67
C ALA A 43 -0.70 23.25 -1.01
N ILE A 44 -0.28 23.61 0.20
CA ILE A 44 -0.63 24.85 0.87
C ILE A 44 -0.18 26.07 0.05
N THR A 45 1.01 25.99 -0.54
CA THR A 45 1.60 27.05 -1.35
C THR A 45 1.31 26.91 -2.84
N ASN A 46 1.18 25.66 -3.32
CA ASN A 46 0.93 25.35 -4.73
C ASN A 46 -0.04 24.18 -4.88
N ALA A 47 -1.29 24.49 -5.14
CA ALA A 47 -2.37 23.50 -5.31
C ALA A 47 -2.12 22.55 -6.51
N LYS A 48 -1.37 22.97 -7.51
CA LYS A 48 -1.05 22.16 -8.69
C LYS A 48 -0.28 20.90 -8.32
N LEU A 49 0.54 20.95 -7.27
CA LEU A 49 1.30 19.78 -6.79
C LEU A 49 0.39 18.65 -6.32
N LEU A 50 -0.77 18.99 -5.74
CA LEU A 50 -1.76 18.00 -5.34
C LEU A 50 -2.45 17.36 -6.56
N ASP A 51 -2.77 18.15 -7.58
CA ASP A 51 -3.39 17.63 -8.80
C ASP A 51 -2.45 16.64 -9.50
N GLU A 52 -1.18 16.93 -9.56
CA GLU A 52 -0.15 16.02 -10.07
C GLU A 52 -0.09 14.71 -9.27
N ALA A 53 -0.14 14.80 -7.93
CA ALA A 53 -0.16 13.61 -7.06
C ALA A 53 -1.42 12.76 -7.29
N VAL A 54 -2.57 13.37 -7.48
CA VAL A 54 -3.84 12.70 -7.82
C VAL A 54 -3.73 11.97 -9.16
N GLU A 55 -3.16 12.59 -10.17
CA GLU A 55 -2.96 11.97 -11.49
C GLU A 55 -2.01 10.78 -11.41
N GLU A 56 -0.90 10.92 -10.71
CA GLU A 56 0.07 9.83 -10.51
C GLU A 56 -0.55 8.65 -9.77
N LEU A 57 -1.28 8.91 -8.69
CA LEU A 57 -1.92 7.85 -7.92
C LEU A 57 -3.03 7.16 -8.71
N THR A 58 -3.76 7.89 -9.53
CA THR A 58 -4.75 7.33 -10.46
C THR A 58 -4.09 6.40 -11.48
N ALA A 59 -2.96 6.80 -12.04
CA ALA A 59 -2.20 5.98 -12.98
C ALA A 59 -1.68 4.69 -12.34
N ILE A 60 -1.18 4.76 -11.10
CA ILE A 60 -0.64 3.61 -10.36
C ILE A 60 -1.73 2.60 -10.02
N THR A 61 -2.89 3.07 -9.55
CA THR A 61 -3.91 2.20 -8.98
C THR A 61 -5.06 1.88 -9.93
N GLY A 62 -5.26 2.67 -10.96
CA GLY A 62 -6.41 2.56 -11.85
C GLY A 62 -7.74 2.99 -11.23
N GLN A 63 -7.70 3.68 -10.10
CA GLN A 63 -8.87 4.18 -9.39
C GLN A 63 -8.65 5.62 -8.97
N ALA A 64 -9.68 6.47 -9.10
CA ALA A 64 -9.61 7.86 -8.68
C ALA A 64 -9.43 7.98 -7.16
N PRO A 65 -8.40 8.68 -6.67
CA PRO A 65 -8.20 8.89 -5.24
C PRO A 65 -9.13 9.98 -4.69
N VAL A 66 -9.30 9.95 -3.37
CA VAL A 66 -10.02 10.98 -2.62
C VAL A 66 -9.00 12.01 -2.13
N VAL A 67 -9.28 13.29 -2.35
CA VAL A 67 -8.49 14.39 -1.80
C VAL A 67 -8.76 14.51 -0.31
N THR A 68 -7.70 14.49 0.50
CA THR A 68 -7.78 14.65 1.95
C THR A 68 -7.56 16.09 2.35
N LYS A 69 -8.37 16.58 3.27
CA LYS A 69 -8.35 17.97 3.73
C LYS A 69 -7.91 18.06 5.19
N ALA A 70 -7.29 19.18 5.55
CA ALA A 70 -6.89 19.46 6.92
C ALA A 70 -8.11 19.50 7.87
N LYS A 71 -7.99 18.82 9.00
CA LYS A 71 -9.04 18.79 10.04
C LYS A 71 -8.95 19.96 11.01
N LYS A 72 -7.76 20.54 11.16
CA LYS A 72 -7.49 21.66 12.09
C LYS A 72 -6.56 22.66 11.43
N SER A 73 -6.70 23.91 11.84
CA SER A 73 -5.79 24.98 11.46
C SER A 73 -4.53 24.96 12.33
N ILE A 74 -3.34 25.07 11.71
CA ILE A 74 -2.06 25.11 12.41
C ILE A 74 -1.26 26.30 11.88
N ALA A 75 -1.09 27.33 12.71
CA ALA A 75 -0.48 28.59 12.32
C ALA A 75 1.00 28.45 11.89
N ASN A 76 1.78 27.61 12.57
CA ASN A 76 3.19 27.38 12.24
C ASN A 76 3.41 26.81 10.83
N PHE A 77 2.44 26.04 10.34
CA PHE A 77 2.47 25.48 8.98
C PHE A 77 1.71 26.31 7.95
N LYS A 78 1.16 27.46 8.37
CA LYS A 78 0.26 28.28 7.53
C LYS A 78 -0.92 27.51 6.97
N LEU A 79 -1.37 26.51 7.73
CA LEU A 79 -2.43 25.58 7.37
C LEU A 79 -3.77 26.06 7.95
N ARG A 80 -4.81 26.08 7.13
CA ARG A 80 -6.19 26.33 7.55
C ARG A 80 -7.03 25.08 7.42
N GLU A 81 -8.00 24.92 8.30
CA GLU A 81 -8.98 23.85 8.22
C GLU A 81 -9.67 23.84 6.85
N GLY A 82 -9.82 22.64 6.28
CA GLY A 82 -10.44 22.45 4.97
C GLY A 82 -9.49 22.58 3.77
N MET A 83 -8.23 22.97 3.98
CA MET A 83 -7.24 23.01 2.89
C MET A 83 -6.89 21.60 2.42
N PRO A 84 -6.85 21.33 1.10
CA PRO A 84 -6.43 20.06 0.57
C PRO A 84 -4.92 19.87 0.79
N ILE A 85 -4.53 18.76 1.41
CA ILE A 85 -3.13 18.49 1.79
C ILE A 85 -2.63 17.10 1.40
N GLY A 86 -3.45 16.29 0.78
CA GLY A 86 -3.06 14.96 0.35
C GLY A 86 -4.13 14.26 -0.44
N CYS A 87 -3.84 13.04 -0.81
CA CYS A 87 -4.81 12.16 -1.46
C CYS A 87 -4.62 10.72 -0.99
N LYS A 88 -5.69 9.94 -1.02
CA LYS A 88 -5.66 8.52 -0.68
C LYS A 88 -6.58 7.72 -1.57
N VAL A 89 -6.28 6.45 -1.72
CA VAL A 89 -7.12 5.49 -2.42
C VAL A 89 -7.21 4.20 -1.61
N THR A 90 -8.38 3.60 -1.60
CA THR A 90 -8.61 2.29 -0.98
C THR A 90 -8.93 1.28 -2.06
N LEU A 91 -8.11 0.26 -2.18
CA LEU A 91 -8.26 -0.82 -3.15
C LEU A 91 -8.82 -2.07 -2.48
N ARG A 92 -9.80 -2.70 -3.13
CA ARG A 92 -10.41 -3.96 -2.70
C ARG A 92 -10.58 -4.91 -3.87
N LYS A 93 -10.72 -6.19 -3.58
CA LYS A 93 -10.99 -7.26 -4.57
C LYS A 93 -9.92 -7.31 -5.67
N GLU A 94 -10.33 -7.34 -6.93
CA GLU A 94 -9.42 -7.50 -8.06
C GLU A 94 -8.35 -6.42 -8.17
N LYS A 95 -8.73 -5.16 -8.03
CA LYS A 95 -7.78 -4.02 -8.09
C LYS A 95 -6.73 -4.11 -6.99
N MET A 96 -7.11 -4.56 -5.81
CA MET A 96 -6.20 -4.80 -4.70
C MET A 96 -5.18 -5.88 -5.03
N TYR A 97 -5.61 -7.01 -5.57
CA TYR A 97 -4.72 -8.11 -5.94
C TYR A 97 -3.80 -7.74 -7.11
N GLU A 98 -4.30 -7.04 -8.11
CA GLU A 98 -3.50 -6.54 -9.22
C GLU A 98 -2.41 -5.56 -8.74
N PHE A 99 -2.76 -4.65 -7.84
CA PHE A 99 -1.81 -3.73 -7.25
C PHE A 99 -0.74 -4.45 -6.43
N LEU A 100 -1.12 -5.41 -5.58
CA LEU A 100 -0.17 -6.18 -4.77
C LEU A 100 0.76 -7.04 -5.63
N ASP A 101 0.25 -7.67 -6.67
CA ASP A 101 1.08 -8.45 -7.60
C ASP A 101 2.13 -7.58 -8.27
N LYS A 102 1.74 -6.43 -8.76
CA LYS A 102 2.64 -5.44 -9.35
C LYS A 102 3.65 -4.92 -8.31
N LEU A 103 3.20 -4.59 -7.11
CA LEU A 103 4.05 -4.10 -6.04
C LEU A 103 5.15 -5.10 -5.68
N PHE A 104 4.78 -6.35 -5.45
CA PHE A 104 5.72 -7.37 -4.98
C PHE A 104 6.71 -7.83 -6.06
N ASN A 105 6.28 -7.93 -7.29
CA ASN A 105 7.05 -8.56 -8.37
C ASN A 105 7.74 -7.57 -9.31
N ILE A 106 7.22 -6.36 -9.44
CA ILE A 106 7.73 -5.36 -10.38
C ILE A 106 8.29 -4.13 -9.67
N SER A 107 7.50 -3.51 -8.79
CA SER A 107 7.82 -2.21 -8.21
C SER A 107 8.87 -2.28 -7.10
N LEU A 108 8.73 -3.16 -6.13
CA LEU A 108 9.70 -3.30 -5.04
C LEU A 108 11.10 -3.68 -5.50
N PRO A 109 11.29 -4.61 -6.46
CA PRO A 109 12.64 -4.88 -7.00
C PRO A 109 13.31 -3.68 -7.68
N ARG A 110 12.55 -2.68 -8.10
CA ARG A 110 13.07 -1.45 -8.73
C ARG A 110 13.51 -0.39 -7.72
N VAL A 111 13.25 -0.58 -6.43
CA VAL A 111 13.72 0.31 -5.37
C VAL A 111 15.25 0.29 -5.33
N ARG A 112 15.86 1.46 -5.25
CA ARG A 112 17.33 1.60 -5.16
C ARG A 112 17.84 0.90 -3.90
N ASP A 113 18.86 0.06 -4.05
CA ASP A 113 19.48 -0.74 -2.97
C ASP A 113 18.48 -1.59 -2.18
N PHE A 114 17.52 -2.18 -2.90
CA PHE A 114 16.48 -2.98 -2.28
C PHE A 114 17.05 -4.25 -1.63
N ARG A 115 16.86 -4.40 -0.32
CA ARG A 115 17.30 -5.55 0.48
C ARG A 115 16.16 -6.28 1.18
N GLY A 116 14.94 -6.01 0.78
CA GLY A 116 13.73 -6.49 1.43
C GLY A 116 13.02 -5.39 2.21
N VAL A 117 11.76 -5.64 2.53
CA VAL A 117 10.94 -4.74 3.35
C VAL A 117 11.06 -5.11 4.82
N SER A 118 10.82 -4.16 5.71
CA SER A 118 10.84 -4.39 7.16
C SER A 118 9.87 -5.51 7.54
N ASP A 119 10.30 -6.39 8.43
CA ASP A 119 9.48 -7.46 9.00
C ASP A 119 8.82 -7.06 10.34
N THR A 120 9.06 -5.83 10.81
CA THR A 120 8.56 -5.31 12.09
C THR A 120 7.50 -4.22 11.95
N SER A 121 7.14 -3.84 10.73
CA SER A 121 6.19 -2.73 10.47
C SER A 121 4.72 -3.13 10.59
N PHE A 122 4.39 -3.96 11.57
CA PHE A 122 3.04 -4.38 11.92
C PHE A 122 2.50 -3.56 13.11
N ASP A 123 1.17 -3.37 13.15
CA ASP A 123 0.50 -2.56 14.17
C ASP A 123 0.10 -3.32 15.44
N GLY A 124 0.41 -4.60 15.55
CA GLY A 124 -0.03 -5.49 16.62
C GLY A 124 -1.34 -6.23 16.35
N ARG A 125 -2.06 -5.88 15.29
CA ARG A 125 -3.35 -6.46 14.88
C ARG A 125 -3.33 -7.07 13.49
N GLY A 126 -2.15 -7.35 12.95
CA GLY A 126 -1.99 -7.96 11.66
C GLY A 126 -2.05 -7.04 10.45
N ASN A 127 -1.99 -5.73 10.63
CA ASN A 127 -1.90 -4.76 9.55
C ASN A 127 -0.44 -4.36 9.32
N TYR A 128 -0.07 -4.18 8.07
CA TYR A 128 1.30 -3.86 7.67
C TYR A 128 1.36 -2.49 6.97
N THR A 129 2.36 -1.69 7.29
CA THR A 129 2.60 -0.40 6.66
C THR A 129 3.96 -0.36 5.98
N LEU A 130 3.97 0.02 4.72
CA LEU A 130 5.16 0.16 3.89
C LEU A 130 5.30 1.60 3.41
N GLY A 131 6.44 2.22 3.67
CA GLY A 131 6.79 3.54 3.12
C GLY A 131 7.58 3.39 1.83
N ILE A 132 7.12 4.04 0.76
CA ILE A 132 7.82 4.16 -0.51
C ILE A 132 8.36 5.58 -0.63
N LYS A 133 9.63 5.73 -0.91
CA LYS A 133 10.28 7.05 -1.01
C LYS A 133 10.08 7.71 -2.37
N GLU A 134 9.96 6.93 -3.43
CA GLU A 134 9.93 7.41 -4.82
C GLU A 134 8.81 6.73 -5.60
N GLN A 135 7.95 7.52 -6.24
CA GLN A 135 6.86 7.00 -7.08
C GLN A 135 7.34 6.39 -8.40
N ILE A 136 8.57 6.66 -8.80
CA ILE A 136 9.15 6.19 -10.07
C ILE A 136 9.35 4.68 -10.14
N ILE A 137 9.26 3.97 -9.03
CA ILE A 137 9.33 2.50 -9.00
C ILE A 137 8.14 1.83 -9.70
N PHE A 138 7.04 2.54 -9.85
CA PHE A 138 5.84 2.03 -10.54
C PHE A 138 5.99 2.21 -12.05
N PRO A 139 5.74 1.15 -12.84
CA PRO A 139 5.93 1.21 -14.30
C PRO A 139 4.99 2.17 -15.02
N GLU A 140 3.86 2.52 -14.41
CA GLU A 140 2.89 3.48 -14.96
C GLU A 140 3.37 4.93 -14.90
N ILE A 141 4.39 5.21 -14.08
CA ILE A 141 4.94 6.56 -13.93
C ILE A 141 6.07 6.75 -14.93
N ASP A 142 5.92 7.76 -15.79
CA ASP A 142 6.93 8.16 -16.76
C ASP A 142 7.98 9.05 -16.06
N PHE A 143 9.21 8.56 -16.00
CA PHE A 143 10.32 9.26 -15.36
C PHE A 143 10.53 10.66 -15.95
N ASP A 144 10.36 10.82 -17.26
CA ASP A 144 10.58 12.10 -17.95
C ASP A 144 9.52 13.17 -17.61
N LYS A 145 8.35 12.74 -17.12
CA LYS A 145 7.23 13.61 -16.74
C LYS A 145 7.19 13.91 -15.25
N VAL A 146 8.09 13.34 -14.47
CA VAL A 146 8.14 13.55 -13.02
C VAL A 146 8.93 14.82 -12.71
N ASP A 147 8.23 15.84 -12.26
CA ASP A 147 8.85 17.11 -11.83
C ASP A 147 9.45 17.00 -10.43
N ARG A 148 8.86 16.17 -9.58
CA ARG A 148 9.24 16.05 -8.18
C ARG A 148 9.04 14.64 -7.65
N THR A 149 10.03 14.17 -6.89
CA THR A 149 9.91 12.89 -6.17
C THR A 149 8.86 12.98 -5.06
N ARG A 150 7.93 12.04 -5.07
CA ARG A 150 6.89 11.92 -4.05
C ARG A 150 6.95 10.54 -3.42
N GLY A 151 6.95 10.52 -2.09
CA GLY A 151 6.79 9.30 -1.34
C GLY A 151 5.31 8.98 -1.11
N MET A 152 5.04 7.75 -0.72
CA MET A 152 3.70 7.30 -0.36
C MET A 152 3.75 6.25 0.74
N ASP A 153 2.67 6.14 1.48
CA ASP A 153 2.46 5.10 2.47
C ASP A 153 1.45 4.09 1.93
N ILE A 154 1.82 2.82 1.99
CA ILE A 154 0.98 1.71 1.58
C ILE A 154 0.64 0.89 2.81
N VAL A 155 -0.64 0.82 3.16
CA VAL A 155 -1.14 0.05 4.29
C VAL A 155 -1.88 -1.18 3.77
N ILE A 156 -1.43 -2.35 4.17
CA ILE A 156 -2.07 -3.63 3.84
C ILE A 156 -2.87 -4.06 5.06
N VAL A 157 -4.20 -4.03 4.94
CA VAL A 157 -5.11 -4.43 6.01
C VAL A 157 -5.52 -5.88 5.80
N THR A 158 -5.29 -6.69 6.82
CA THR A 158 -5.62 -8.12 6.81
C THR A 158 -6.65 -8.46 7.88
N SER A 159 -7.25 -9.65 7.76
CA SER A 159 -8.15 -10.20 8.79
C SER A 159 -7.40 -10.98 9.88
N ALA A 160 -6.08 -11.02 9.86
CA ALA A 160 -5.25 -11.68 10.85
C ALA A 160 -5.43 -11.04 12.24
N LYS A 161 -5.42 -11.87 13.27
CA LYS A 161 -5.54 -11.43 14.67
C LYS A 161 -4.19 -11.03 15.27
N THR A 162 -3.11 -11.65 14.79
CA THR A 162 -1.74 -11.44 15.28
C THR A 162 -0.81 -11.05 14.15
N ASN A 163 0.34 -10.46 14.51
CA ASN A 163 1.37 -10.08 13.56
C ASN A 163 2.02 -11.29 12.88
N GLU A 164 2.18 -12.39 13.61
CA GLU A 164 2.77 -13.64 13.12
C GLU A 164 1.91 -14.25 12.00
N GLU A 165 0.60 -14.28 12.18
CA GLU A 165 -0.34 -14.73 11.16
C GLU A 165 -0.28 -13.85 9.90
N ALA A 166 -0.25 -12.55 10.09
CA ALA A 166 -0.16 -11.58 8.99
C ALA A 166 1.18 -11.69 8.25
N LYS A 167 2.28 -11.84 8.97
CA LYS A 167 3.61 -12.03 8.37
C LYS A 167 3.66 -13.31 7.54
N ALA A 168 3.13 -14.42 8.05
CA ALA A 168 3.05 -15.68 7.32
C ALA A 168 2.19 -15.55 6.06
N LEU A 169 1.03 -14.90 6.15
CA LEU A 169 0.15 -14.63 5.02
C LEU A 169 0.86 -13.85 3.91
N LEU A 170 1.50 -12.74 4.26
CA LEU A 170 2.18 -11.88 3.30
C LEU A 170 3.43 -12.56 2.69
N THR A 171 4.19 -13.30 3.50
CA THR A 171 5.36 -14.05 3.04
C THR A 171 4.96 -15.10 1.99
N GLN A 172 3.91 -15.85 2.25
CA GLN A 172 3.42 -16.87 1.32
C GLN A 172 2.82 -16.27 0.04
N ARG A 173 2.34 -15.04 0.10
CA ARG A 173 1.90 -14.31 -1.09
C ARG A 173 3.05 -13.75 -1.93
N GLY A 174 4.27 -13.80 -1.43
CA GLY A 174 5.46 -13.37 -2.16
C GLY A 174 6.03 -12.02 -1.75
N MET A 175 5.62 -11.48 -0.60
CA MET A 175 6.18 -10.23 -0.09
C MET A 175 7.64 -10.42 0.31
N PRO A 176 8.56 -9.60 -0.23
CA PRO A 176 10.00 -9.78 0.00
C PRO A 176 10.46 -9.13 1.31
N PHE A 177 10.26 -9.81 2.44
CA PHE A 177 10.78 -9.37 3.73
C PHE A 177 12.31 -9.49 3.81
N LYS A 178 12.93 -8.64 4.62
CA LYS A 178 14.35 -8.77 4.96
C LYS A 178 14.62 -10.14 5.62
N LYS A 179 15.71 -10.74 5.22
CA LYS A 179 16.23 -11.93 5.87
C LYS A 179 17.13 -11.57 7.05
#